data_7c0d170bb04a91b5daad3f86d76e37bd
#
_entry.id   7c0d170bb04a91b5daad3f86d76e37bd
#
_cell.length_a   1.000
_cell.length_b   1.000
_cell.length_c   1.000
_cell.angle_alpha   90.00
_cell.angle_beta   90.00
_cell.angle_gamma   90.00
#
_symmetry.space_group_name_H-M   'P 1'
#
loop_
_entity.id
_entity.type
_entity.pdbx_description
1 polymer ?
#
loop_
_entity_poly.entity_id
_entity_poly.type
_entity_poly.pdbx_seq_one_letter_code
_entity_poly.pdbx_strand_id
1 'polypeptide(L)'
;MTARAKVTLHHAPNTRSTGALLLLEELGVPYDLKLVNMKANEQRSAKYLAINPMGKVPAVVHNGALVTEQPAIFMYLADLYPEAGLAPAIGDALRGPYLRWMVFYGSCFEPALIDRAQKHAATPQSMSPYGDYDTMLKTLTDHLERGPYLLGSKFTAADVLWGTALTWTTSFKLVPELPVIQGYIARVNERPAMIRGRAKDADLKATLG
;
A
#
# COMPACT_ATOMS: atom_id res chain seq x y z
N MET A 1 8.12 -29.34 -9.27
CA MET A 1 8.15 -27.91 -8.98
C MET A 1 8.65 -27.74 -7.56
N THR A 2 9.80 -27.13 -7.35
CA THR A 2 10.30 -26.79 -6.01
C THR A 2 9.34 -25.80 -5.37
N ALA A 3 8.90 -26.06 -4.14
CA ALA A 3 8.03 -25.13 -3.40
C ALA A 3 8.72 -23.76 -3.31
N ARG A 4 8.00 -22.68 -3.70
CA ARG A 4 8.51 -21.32 -3.51
C ARG A 4 8.77 -21.08 -2.03
N ALA A 5 9.92 -20.47 -1.70
CA ALA A 5 10.19 -20.07 -0.33
C ALA A 5 9.11 -19.09 0.15
N LYS A 6 8.72 -19.22 1.41
CA LYS A 6 7.70 -18.33 1.99
C LYS A 6 8.23 -16.90 2.13
N VAL A 7 7.36 -15.97 1.86
CA VAL A 7 7.57 -14.55 2.16
C VAL A 7 7.37 -14.33 3.66
N THR A 8 8.25 -13.58 4.31
CA THR A 8 8.07 -13.10 5.68
C THR A 8 7.68 -11.63 5.66
N LEU A 9 6.50 -11.30 6.19
CA LEU A 9 6.05 -9.92 6.39
C LEU A 9 6.33 -9.47 7.82
N HIS A 10 7.12 -8.41 7.99
CA HIS A 10 7.21 -7.66 9.24
C HIS A 10 6.09 -6.64 9.30
N HIS A 11 5.22 -6.77 10.30
CA HIS A 11 3.92 -6.11 10.36
C HIS A 11 3.64 -5.52 11.73
N ALA A 12 3.02 -4.36 11.74
CA ALA A 12 2.40 -3.76 12.90
C ALA A 12 0.94 -3.42 12.56
N PRO A 13 -0.04 -3.92 13.30
CA PRO A 13 -1.44 -3.66 13.02
C PRO A 13 -1.76 -2.16 13.01
N ASN A 14 -2.75 -1.78 12.21
CA ASN A 14 -3.22 -0.40 12.11
C ASN A 14 -2.14 0.59 11.61
N THR A 15 -1.22 0.13 10.78
CA THR A 15 -0.18 0.93 10.12
C THR A 15 -0.21 0.74 8.60
N ARG A 16 0.70 1.38 7.88
CA ARG A 16 0.87 1.13 6.44
C ARG A 16 1.13 -0.34 6.10
N SER A 17 1.64 -1.14 7.04
CA SER A 17 1.85 -2.57 6.81
C SER A 17 0.56 -3.38 6.70
N THR A 18 -0.58 -2.85 7.17
CA THR A 18 -1.91 -3.45 6.93
C THR A 18 -2.15 -3.62 5.42
N GLY A 19 -1.78 -2.63 4.59
CA GLY A 19 -1.91 -2.76 3.13
C GLY A 19 -1.13 -3.95 2.56
N ALA A 20 0.09 -4.23 3.05
CA ALA A 20 0.87 -5.38 2.62
C ALA A 20 0.26 -6.72 3.08
N LEU A 21 -0.33 -6.76 4.29
CA LEU A 21 -1.11 -7.90 4.77
C LEU A 21 -2.31 -8.15 3.86
N LEU A 22 -3.08 -7.11 3.53
CA LEU A 22 -4.24 -7.21 2.64
C LEU A 22 -3.86 -7.70 1.24
N LEU A 23 -2.70 -7.27 0.71
CA LEU A 23 -2.21 -7.77 -0.56
C LEU A 23 -1.88 -9.27 -0.49
N LEU A 24 -1.25 -9.75 0.57
CA LEU A 24 -0.96 -11.18 0.74
C LEU A 24 -2.25 -12.02 0.84
N GLU A 25 -3.29 -11.50 1.48
CA GLU A 25 -4.61 -12.15 1.51
C GLU A 25 -5.29 -12.15 0.12
N GLU A 26 -5.12 -11.09 -0.69
CA GLU A 26 -5.62 -11.05 -2.08
C GLU A 26 -4.84 -12.01 -3.00
N LEU A 27 -3.54 -12.15 -2.80
CA LEU A 27 -2.71 -13.11 -3.51
C LEU A 27 -3.09 -14.57 -3.18
N GLY A 28 -3.66 -14.80 -1.99
CA GLY A 28 -4.05 -16.14 -1.54
C GLY A 28 -2.86 -17.09 -1.30
N VAL A 29 -1.71 -16.56 -0.94
CA VAL A 29 -0.45 -17.30 -0.82
C VAL A 29 -0.05 -17.51 0.65
N PRO A 30 0.66 -18.60 0.98
CA PRO A 30 1.21 -18.79 2.31
C PRO A 30 2.34 -17.79 2.57
N TYR A 31 2.35 -17.19 3.76
CA TYR A 31 3.39 -16.29 4.23
C TYR A 31 3.63 -16.45 5.73
N ASP A 32 4.81 -16.05 6.19
CA ASP A 32 5.12 -15.94 7.60
C ASP A 32 4.91 -14.50 8.07
N LEU A 33 4.37 -14.33 9.28
CA LEU A 33 4.12 -13.02 9.87
C LEU A 33 5.02 -12.83 11.09
N LYS A 34 5.71 -11.69 11.13
CA LYS A 34 6.50 -11.22 12.27
C LYS A 34 5.91 -9.92 12.77
N LEU A 35 5.27 -9.96 13.93
CA LEU A 35 4.72 -8.75 14.55
C LEU A 35 5.85 -7.87 15.09
N VAL A 36 5.65 -6.57 14.93
CA VAL A 36 6.53 -5.51 15.45
C VAL A 36 5.68 -4.64 16.37
N ASN A 37 5.97 -4.67 17.66
CA ASN A 37 5.23 -3.87 18.64
C ASN A 37 5.67 -2.41 18.63
N MET A 38 4.88 -1.57 17.95
CA MET A 38 5.17 -0.14 17.84
C MET A 38 5.05 0.59 19.18
N LYS A 39 4.16 0.12 20.07
CA LYS A 39 4.00 0.72 21.41
C LYS A 39 5.23 0.48 22.29
N ALA A 40 5.85 -0.69 22.16
CA ALA A 40 7.09 -1.05 22.81
C ALA A 40 8.34 -0.48 22.12
N ASN A 41 8.16 0.33 21.08
CA ASN A 41 9.23 0.88 20.26
C ASN A 41 10.16 -0.17 19.64
N GLU A 42 9.64 -1.39 19.37
CA GLU A 42 10.40 -2.53 18.85
C GLU A 42 11.01 -2.25 17.47
N GLN A 43 10.37 -1.39 16.65
CA GLN A 43 10.88 -0.94 15.35
C GLN A 43 12.21 -0.16 15.46
N ARG A 44 12.59 0.27 16.65
CA ARG A 44 13.86 0.97 16.95
C ARG A 44 14.88 0.06 17.66
N SER A 45 14.53 -1.18 17.96
CA SER A 45 15.46 -2.13 18.56
C SER A 45 16.60 -2.46 17.59
N ALA A 46 17.79 -2.76 18.13
CA ALA A 46 18.93 -3.19 17.33
C ALA A 46 18.59 -4.43 16.45
N LYS A 47 17.76 -5.34 16.98
CA LYS A 47 17.29 -6.53 16.26
C LYS A 47 16.48 -6.15 15.02
N TYR A 48 15.55 -5.21 15.12
CA TYR A 48 14.74 -4.81 13.97
C TYR A 48 15.51 -3.89 13.01
N LEU A 49 16.33 -2.98 13.52
CA LEU A 49 17.17 -2.12 12.68
C LEU A 49 18.18 -2.90 11.85
N ALA A 50 18.63 -4.08 12.30
CA ALA A 50 19.42 -5.00 11.50
C ALA A 50 18.65 -5.58 10.31
N ILE A 51 17.30 -5.59 10.35
CA ILE A 51 16.43 -6.01 9.26
C ILE A 51 16.11 -4.81 8.37
N ASN A 52 15.55 -3.75 8.95
CA ASN A 52 15.21 -2.51 8.24
C ASN A 52 15.84 -1.31 8.95
N PRO A 53 16.97 -0.76 8.44
CA PRO A 53 17.66 0.38 9.05
C PRO A 53 16.79 1.63 9.23
N MET A 54 15.75 1.80 8.40
CA MET A 54 14.80 2.91 8.52
C MET A 54 13.89 2.77 9.76
N GLY A 55 13.80 1.57 10.36
CA GLY A 55 12.92 1.31 11.49
C GLY A 55 11.44 1.56 11.14
N LYS A 56 11.01 1.15 9.96
CA LYS A 56 9.65 1.30 9.44
C LYS A 56 9.04 -0.06 9.08
N VAL A 57 7.72 -0.12 9.08
CA VAL A 57 6.92 -1.21 8.53
C VAL A 57 6.02 -0.67 7.41
N PRO A 58 5.67 -1.49 6.40
CA PRO A 58 6.04 -2.88 6.18
C PRO A 58 7.51 -3.08 5.79
N ALA A 59 8.02 -4.27 6.07
CA ALA A 59 9.22 -4.81 5.46
C ALA A 59 8.95 -6.27 5.09
N VAL A 60 9.38 -6.69 3.93
CA VAL A 60 9.24 -8.06 3.42
C VAL A 60 10.62 -8.67 3.26
N VAL A 61 10.79 -9.90 3.73
CA VAL A 61 11.99 -10.71 3.50
C VAL A 61 11.60 -11.94 2.68
N HIS A 62 12.28 -12.14 1.56
CA HIS A 62 12.10 -13.31 0.72
C HIS A 62 13.45 -13.80 0.21
N ASN A 63 13.78 -15.08 0.45
CA ASN A 63 15.08 -15.68 0.10
C ASN A 63 16.29 -14.88 0.63
N GLY A 64 16.17 -14.31 1.84
CA GLY A 64 17.21 -13.47 2.43
C GLY A 64 17.28 -12.02 1.90
N ALA A 65 16.55 -11.70 0.84
CA ALA A 65 16.49 -10.35 0.32
C ALA A 65 15.41 -9.52 1.05
N LEU A 66 15.78 -8.30 1.46
CA LEU A 66 14.86 -7.32 2.04
C LEU A 66 14.20 -6.49 0.94
N VAL A 67 12.89 -6.34 1.03
CA VAL A 67 12.11 -5.37 0.22
C VAL A 67 11.37 -4.44 1.18
N THR A 68 11.64 -3.15 1.08
CA THR A 68 10.92 -2.07 1.77
C THR A 68 10.17 -1.22 0.77
N GLU A 69 9.59 -0.11 1.22
CA GLU A 69 8.74 0.80 0.44
C GLU A 69 7.46 0.11 -0.08
N GLN A 70 6.30 0.59 0.38
CA GLN A 70 5.01 -0.03 0.05
C GLN A 70 4.84 -0.31 -1.45
N PRO A 71 5.05 0.67 -2.36
CA PRO A 71 4.90 0.40 -3.78
C PRO A 71 5.83 -0.70 -4.30
N ALA A 72 7.08 -0.74 -3.82
CA ALA A 72 8.04 -1.76 -4.22
C ALA A 72 7.63 -3.16 -3.72
N ILE A 73 7.16 -3.26 -2.46
CA ILE A 73 6.62 -4.50 -1.90
C ILE A 73 5.43 -4.99 -2.74
N PHE A 74 4.52 -4.10 -3.11
CA PHE A 74 3.32 -4.44 -3.86
C PHE A 74 3.64 -4.92 -5.28
N MET A 75 4.53 -4.22 -5.97
CA MET A 75 5.00 -4.63 -7.30
C MET A 75 5.71 -5.98 -7.23
N TYR A 76 6.63 -6.13 -6.27
CA TYR A 76 7.41 -7.36 -6.09
C TYR A 76 6.52 -8.57 -5.81
N LEU A 77 5.58 -8.46 -4.86
CA LEU A 77 4.70 -9.56 -4.50
C LEU A 77 3.73 -9.93 -5.63
N ALA A 78 3.18 -8.95 -6.33
CA ALA A 78 2.29 -9.21 -7.46
C ALA A 78 3.03 -9.86 -8.65
N ASP A 79 4.30 -9.51 -8.87
CA ASP A 79 5.15 -10.14 -9.89
C ASP A 79 5.65 -11.53 -9.45
N LEU A 80 5.87 -11.74 -8.14
CA LEU A 80 6.27 -13.04 -7.60
C LEU A 80 5.17 -14.09 -7.74
N TYR A 81 3.89 -13.68 -7.72
CA TYR A 81 2.72 -14.55 -7.81
C TYR A 81 1.84 -14.16 -9.02
N PRO A 82 2.34 -14.29 -10.25
CA PRO A 82 1.63 -13.83 -11.45
C PRO A 82 0.30 -14.57 -11.69
N GLU A 83 0.15 -15.77 -11.13
CA GLU A 83 -1.08 -16.57 -11.19
C GLU A 83 -2.27 -15.90 -10.51
N ALA A 84 -2.03 -14.99 -9.55
CA ALA A 84 -3.10 -14.21 -8.91
C ALA A 84 -3.66 -13.10 -9.82
N GLY A 85 -2.98 -12.76 -10.93
CA GLY A 85 -3.45 -11.77 -11.89
C GLY A 85 -3.48 -10.31 -11.37
N LEU A 86 -2.76 -10.01 -10.28
CA LEU A 86 -2.78 -8.70 -9.63
C LEU A 86 -1.77 -7.68 -10.21
N ALA A 87 -0.99 -8.08 -11.21
CA ALA A 87 -0.17 -7.16 -11.99
C ALA A 87 -0.28 -7.49 -13.48
N PRO A 88 -0.32 -6.48 -14.37
CA PRO A 88 -0.15 -6.71 -15.80
C PRO A 88 1.24 -7.31 -16.07
N ALA A 89 1.31 -8.27 -16.99
CA ALA A 89 2.58 -8.89 -17.38
C ALA A 89 3.57 -7.87 -17.95
N ILE A 90 4.87 -8.19 -17.92
CA ILE A 90 5.88 -7.42 -18.62
C ILE A 90 5.56 -7.47 -20.11
N GLY A 91 5.48 -6.31 -20.75
CA GLY A 91 5.08 -6.17 -22.17
C GLY A 91 3.58 -5.94 -22.39
N ASP A 92 2.73 -6.11 -21.37
CA ASP A 92 1.32 -5.72 -21.43
C ASP A 92 1.20 -4.18 -21.51
N ALA A 93 0.28 -3.69 -22.35
CA ALA A 93 0.03 -2.25 -22.53
C ALA A 93 -0.37 -1.54 -21.22
N LEU A 94 -1.00 -2.26 -20.27
CA LEU A 94 -1.38 -1.73 -18.97
C LEU A 94 -0.22 -1.73 -17.95
N ARG A 95 0.94 -2.33 -18.28
CA ARG A 95 2.08 -2.37 -17.35
C ARG A 95 2.61 -0.97 -17.01
N GLY A 96 2.74 -0.10 -17.99
CA GLY A 96 3.17 1.29 -17.77
C GLY A 96 2.20 2.07 -16.86
N PRO A 97 0.89 2.11 -17.15
CA PRO A 97 -0.12 2.69 -16.26
C PRO A 97 -0.10 2.10 -14.83
N TYR A 98 0.07 0.79 -14.68
CA TYR A 98 0.21 0.14 -13.37
C TYR A 98 1.40 0.68 -12.58
N LEU A 99 2.60 0.67 -13.18
CA LEU A 99 3.81 1.20 -12.56
C LEU A 99 3.67 2.68 -12.22
N ARG A 100 3.06 3.46 -13.11
CA ARG A 100 2.81 4.88 -12.88
C ARG A 100 2.00 5.08 -11.59
N TRP A 101 0.90 4.35 -11.36
CA TRP A 101 0.08 4.51 -10.16
C TRP A 101 0.77 4.02 -8.89
N MET A 102 1.62 2.99 -8.99
CA MET A 102 2.46 2.55 -7.89
C MET A 102 3.46 3.65 -7.47
N VAL A 103 4.18 4.21 -8.44
CA VAL A 103 5.17 5.26 -8.17
C VAL A 103 4.49 6.56 -7.74
N PHE A 104 3.37 6.93 -8.36
CA PHE A 104 2.62 8.14 -8.00
C PHE A 104 2.17 8.14 -6.52
N TYR A 105 1.85 6.98 -5.98
CA TYR A 105 1.54 6.84 -4.57
C TYR A 105 2.68 7.32 -3.66
N GLY A 106 3.88 6.80 -3.86
CA GLY A 106 5.02 7.10 -3.00
C GLY A 106 5.70 8.44 -3.30
N SER A 107 5.71 8.88 -4.57
CA SER A 107 6.42 10.09 -4.99
C SER A 107 5.56 11.35 -5.00
N CYS A 108 4.23 11.22 -5.10
CA CYS A 108 3.34 12.37 -5.19
C CYS A 108 2.31 12.38 -4.05
N PHE A 109 1.53 11.30 -3.89
CA PHE A 109 0.41 11.28 -2.96
C PHE A 109 0.86 11.36 -1.50
N GLU A 110 1.71 10.46 -1.02
CA GLU A 110 2.15 10.48 0.38
C GLU A 110 2.89 11.78 0.77
N PRO A 111 3.87 12.27 0.00
CA PRO A 111 4.52 13.54 0.32
C PRO A 111 3.54 14.71 0.40
N ALA A 112 2.63 14.84 -0.57
CA ALA A 112 1.63 15.91 -0.56
C ALA A 112 0.73 15.87 0.68
N LEU A 113 0.34 14.66 1.12
CA LEU A 113 -0.45 14.49 2.34
C LEU A 113 0.33 14.86 3.61
N ILE A 114 1.59 14.45 3.69
CA ILE A 114 2.45 14.74 4.86
C ILE A 114 2.69 16.25 4.96
N ASP A 115 3.06 16.90 3.87
CA ASP A 115 3.29 18.35 3.84
C ASP A 115 2.04 19.11 4.26
N ARG A 116 0.86 18.70 3.77
CA ARG A 116 -0.43 19.28 4.18
C ARG A 116 -0.72 19.03 5.66
N ALA A 117 -0.54 17.81 6.15
CA ALA A 117 -0.80 17.43 7.54
C ALA A 117 0.11 18.17 8.51
N GLN A 118 1.37 18.36 8.15
CA GLN A 118 2.39 19.06 8.94
C GLN A 118 2.35 20.60 8.72
N LYS A 119 1.49 21.08 7.83
CA LYS A 119 1.40 22.50 7.45
C LYS A 119 2.75 23.09 7.02
N HIS A 120 3.50 22.29 6.26
CA HIS A 120 4.76 22.76 5.70
C HIS A 120 4.50 23.94 4.74
N ALA A 121 5.44 24.88 4.69
CA ALA A 121 5.35 25.99 3.74
C ALA A 121 5.33 25.47 2.30
N ALA A 122 4.49 26.09 1.46
CA ALA A 122 4.39 25.68 0.06
C ALA A 122 5.74 25.86 -0.65
N THR A 123 6.22 24.80 -1.28
CA THR A 123 7.37 24.84 -2.17
C THR A 123 6.89 25.30 -3.56
N PRO A 124 7.69 26.08 -4.32
CA PRO A 124 7.33 26.39 -5.71
C PRO A 124 7.05 25.09 -6.50
N GLN A 125 5.97 25.08 -7.29
CA GLN A 125 5.53 23.88 -8.02
C GLN A 125 6.65 23.24 -8.85
N SER A 126 7.52 24.05 -9.46
CA SER A 126 8.65 23.58 -10.25
C SER A 126 9.72 22.82 -9.44
N MET A 127 9.73 22.98 -8.13
CA MET A 127 10.68 22.34 -7.21
C MET A 127 10.04 21.22 -6.39
N SER A 128 8.72 21.09 -6.44
CA SER A 128 7.97 20.07 -5.71
C SER A 128 7.81 18.82 -6.58
N PRO A 129 8.07 17.60 -6.08
CA PRO A 129 7.90 16.36 -6.84
C PRO A 129 6.44 16.07 -7.21
N TYR A 130 5.49 16.67 -6.51
CA TYR A 130 4.04 16.49 -6.75
C TYR A 130 3.34 17.78 -7.23
N GLY A 131 4.08 18.89 -7.38
CA GLY A 131 3.53 20.22 -7.70
C GLY A 131 2.83 20.81 -6.48
N ASP A 132 1.51 20.64 -6.40
CA ASP A 132 0.69 20.99 -5.24
C ASP A 132 -0.34 19.89 -4.91
N TYR A 133 -0.91 19.98 -3.70
CA TYR A 133 -1.89 19.01 -3.22
C TYR A 133 -3.15 18.94 -4.08
N ASP A 134 -3.68 20.09 -4.51
CA ASP A 134 -4.95 20.14 -5.23
C ASP A 134 -4.81 19.55 -6.64
N THR A 135 -3.69 19.82 -7.32
CA THR A 135 -3.34 19.21 -8.60
C THR A 135 -3.15 17.70 -8.47
N MET A 136 -2.45 17.25 -7.43
CA MET A 136 -2.24 15.83 -7.15
C MET A 136 -3.60 15.14 -6.91
N LEU A 137 -4.45 15.70 -6.05
CA LEU A 137 -5.77 15.13 -5.74
C LEU A 137 -6.67 15.10 -6.95
N LYS A 138 -6.73 16.21 -7.71
CA LYS A 138 -7.50 16.29 -8.95
C LYS A 138 -7.07 15.23 -9.97
N THR A 139 -5.75 15.01 -10.12
CA THR A 139 -5.21 13.99 -11.01
C THR A 139 -5.73 12.60 -10.66
N LEU A 140 -5.82 12.29 -9.36
CA LEU A 140 -6.36 11.02 -8.88
C LEU A 140 -7.88 10.93 -9.11
N THR A 141 -8.63 11.94 -8.70
CA THR A 141 -10.11 11.93 -8.79
C THR A 141 -10.60 11.87 -10.23
N ASP A 142 -10.05 12.67 -11.13
CA ASP A 142 -10.37 12.64 -12.57
C ASP A 142 -10.08 11.24 -13.17
N HIS A 143 -9.08 10.55 -12.63
CA HIS A 143 -8.77 9.20 -13.08
C HIS A 143 -9.77 8.16 -12.55
N LEU A 144 -10.14 8.25 -11.28
CA LEU A 144 -11.12 7.34 -10.66
C LEU A 144 -12.53 7.47 -11.27
N GLU A 145 -12.86 8.58 -11.93
CA GLU A 145 -14.11 8.76 -12.66
C GLU A 145 -14.18 7.92 -13.95
N ARG A 146 -13.04 7.46 -14.48
CA ARG A 146 -12.95 6.75 -15.77
C ARG A 146 -13.28 5.27 -15.68
N GLY A 147 -13.37 4.69 -14.50
CA GLY A 147 -13.65 3.27 -14.36
C GLY A 147 -13.68 2.81 -12.91
N PRO A 148 -14.10 1.56 -12.67
CA PRO A 148 -14.21 1.04 -11.31
C PRO A 148 -12.87 0.91 -10.59
N TYR A 149 -11.76 0.73 -11.33
CA TYR A 149 -10.42 0.54 -10.80
C TYR A 149 -9.38 1.39 -11.54
N LEU A 150 -8.16 1.47 -11.01
CA LEU A 150 -7.08 2.26 -11.60
C LEU A 150 -6.68 1.83 -13.02
N LEU A 151 -6.91 0.57 -13.36
CA LEU A 151 -6.68 0.05 -14.71
C LEU A 151 -8.00 -0.30 -15.44
N GLY A 152 -9.00 0.55 -15.31
CA GLY A 152 -10.31 0.37 -15.92
C GLY A 152 -11.12 -0.71 -15.20
N SER A 153 -11.44 -1.83 -15.88
CA SER A 153 -12.17 -2.94 -15.27
C SER A 153 -11.28 -3.94 -14.50
N LYS A 154 -9.96 -3.81 -14.61
CA LYS A 154 -9.00 -4.74 -14.02
C LYS A 154 -8.63 -4.30 -12.60
N PHE A 155 -8.99 -5.12 -11.61
CA PHE A 155 -8.48 -5.00 -10.25
C PHE A 155 -7.03 -5.49 -10.16
N THR A 156 -6.16 -4.75 -9.49
CA THR A 156 -4.73 -5.05 -9.38
C THR A 156 -4.20 -4.73 -7.97
N ALA A 157 -2.93 -5.07 -7.72
CA ALA A 157 -2.25 -4.67 -6.50
C ALA A 157 -2.22 -3.15 -6.30
N ALA A 158 -2.30 -2.35 -7.37
CA ALA A 158 -2.43 -0.91 -7.26
C ALA A 158 -3.74 -0.51 -6.56
N ASP A 159 -4.84 -1.23 -6.82
CA ASP A 159 -6.12 -0.94 -6.17
C ASP A 159 -6.12 -1.36 -4.70
N VAL A 160 -5.41 -2.43 -4.33
CA VAL A 160 -5.19 -2.78 -2.92
C VAL A 160 -4.44 -1.67 -2.20
N LEU A 161 -3.36 -1.15 -2.79
CA LEU A 161 -2.57 -0.05 -2.24
C LEU A 161 -3.40 1.22 -2.07
N TRP A 162 -4.03 1.68 -3.15
CA TRP A 162 -4.78 2.93 -3.17
C TRP A 162 -6.08 2.86 -2.36
N GLY A 163 -6.82 1.76 -2.44
CA GLY A 163 -8.04 1.57 -1.66
C GLY A 163 -7.76 1.56 -0.16
N THR A 164 -6.67 0.91 0.27
CA THR A 164 -6.24 0.93 1.67
C THR A 164 -5.80 2.33 2.09
N ALA A 165 -5.01 3.01 1.28
CA ALA A 165 -4.52 4.35 1.57
C ALA A 165 -5.67 5.36 1.65
N LEU A 166 -6.58 5.35 0.69
CA LEU A 166 -7.72 6.27 0.68
C LEU A 166 -8.68 6.00 1.85
N THR A 167 -8.92 4.73 2.20
CA THR A 167 -9.70 4.40 3.40
C THR A 167 -9.09 5.03 4.66
N TRP A 168 -7.78 4.92 4.81
CA TRP A 168 -7.09 5.47 5.97
C TRP A 168 -7.05 7.01 5.93
N THR A 169 -6.68 7.61 4.81
CA THR A 169 -6.50 9.05 4.69
C THR A 169 -7.80 9.84 4.76
N THR A 170 -8.92 9.28 4.29
CA THR A 170 -10.25 9.88 4.48
C THR A 170 -10.70 9.83 5.94
N SER A 171 -10.44 8.70 6.65
CA SER A 171 -10.79 8.59 8.07
C SER A 171 -10.05 9.61 8.96
N PHE A 172 -8.84 10.03 8.56
CA PHE A 172 -8.07 11.10 9.21
C PHE A 172 -8.34 12.50 8.63
N LYS A 173 -9.29 12.63 7.71
CA LYS A 173 -9.64 13.90 7.04
C LYS A 173 -8.47 14.56 6.31
N LEU A 174 -7.48 13.79 5.90
CA LEU A 174 -6.36 14.23 5.07
C LEU A 174 -6.74 14.32 3.58
N VAL A 175 -7.72 13.50 3.18
CA VAL A 175 -8.35 13.49 1.86
C VAL A 175 -9.85 13.72 2.06
N PRO A 176 -10.51 14.57 1.24
CA PRO A 176 -11.94 14.80 1.35
C PRO A 176 -12.75 13.55 0.95
N GLU A 177 -13.93 13.39 1.57
CA GLU A 177 -14.87 12.29 1.31
C GLU A 177 -15.69 12.56 0.03
N LEU A 178 -15.01 12.69 -1.11
CA LEU A 178 -15.68 12.88 -2.39
C LEU A 178 -16.42 11.60 -2.82
N PRO A 179 -17.60 11.69 -3.49
CA PRO A 179 -18.36 10.51 -3.91
C PRO A 179 -17.54 9.50 -4.74
N VAL A 180 -16.68 9.99 -5.64
CA VAL A 180 -15.82 9.14 -6.48
C VAL A 180 -14.81 8.35 -5.62
N ILE A 181 -14.26 8.99 -4.59
CA ILE A 181 -13.33 8.35 -3.64
C ILE A 181 -14.06 7.32 -2.78
N GLN A 182 -15.22 7.68 -2.22
CA GLN A 182 -16.01 6.78 -1.38
C GLN A 182 -16.51 5.57 -2.17
N GLY A 183 -16.97 5.76 -3.41
CA GLY A 183 -17.37 4.67 -4.28
C GLY A 183 -16.22 3.72 -4.62
N TYR A 184 -15.00 4.24 -4.82
CA TYR A 184 -13.80 3.44 -5.03
C TYR A 184 -13.41 2.66 -3.77
N ILE A 185 -13.38 3.32 -2.61
CA ILE A 185 -13.10 2.69 -1.31
C ILE A 185 -14.07 1.54 -1.04
N ALA A 186 -15.37 1.74 -1.26
CA ALA A 186 -16.39 0.72 -1.05
C ALA A 186 -16.11 -0.52 -1.90
N ARG A 187 -15.91 -0.35 -3.22
CA ARG A 187 -15.60 -1.46 -4.14
C ARG A 187 -14.37 -2.28 -3.74
N VAL A 188 -13.32 -1.61 -3.28
CA VAL A 188 -12.11 -2.31 -2.82
C VAL A 188 -12.37 -3.04 -1.50
N ASN A 189 -13.03 -2.39 -0.54
CA ASN A 189 -13.23 -2.94 0.80
C ASN A 189 -14.26 -4.08 0.86
N GLU A 190 -15.19 -4.16 -0.10
CA GLU A 190 -16.17 -5.24 -0.21
C GLU A 190 -15.57 -6.58 -0.68
N ARG A 191 -14.34 -6.57 -1.14
CA ARG A 191 -13.67 -7.80 -1.61
C ARG A 191 -13.45 -8.78 -0.44
N PRO A 192 -13.73 -10.09 -0.62
CA PRO A 192 -13.63 -11.07 0.46
C PRO A 192 -12.24 -11.14 1.13
N ALA A 193 -11.17 -10.99 0.37
CA ALA A 193 -9.82 -10.99 0.91
C ALA A 193 -9.51 -9.74 1.74
N MET A 194 -10.03 -8.58 1.33
CA MET A 194 -9.91 -7.33 2.09
C MET A 194 -10.63 -7.43 3.44
N ILE A 195 -11.84 -8.04 3.45
CA ILE A 195 -12.61 -8.27 4.69
C ILE A 195 -11.85 -9.21 5.63
N ARG A 196 -11.37 -10.37 5.12
CA ARG A 196 -10.59 -11.32 5.93
C ARG A 196 -9.31 -10.70 6.48
N GLY A 197 -8.56 -9.99 5.64
CA GLY A 197 -7.32 -9.37 6.04
C GLY A 197 -7.50 -8.28 7.10
N ARG A 198 -8.57 -7.49 7.03
CA ARG A 198 -8.91 -6.49 8.07
C ARG A 198 -9.30 -7.14 9.38
N ALA A 199 -10.09 -8.22 9.36
CA ALA A 199 -10.42 -8.98 10.56
C ALA A 199 -9.14 -9.53 11.21
N LYS A 200 -8.24 -10.11 10.42
CA LYS A 200 -6.94 -10.59 10.88
C LYS A 200 -6.08 -9.47 11.49
N ASP A 201 -6.02 -8.29 10.85
CA ASP A 201 -5.29 -7.13 11.37
C ASP A 201 -5.84 -6.67 12.74
N ALA A 202 -7.17 -6.69 12.89
CA ALA A 202 -7.83 -6.34 14.14
C ALA A 202 -7.54 -7.36 15.25
N ASP A 203 -7.59 -8.66 14.95
CA ASP A 203 -7.25 -9.72 15.89
C ASP A 203 -5.79 -9.62 16.35
N LEU A 204 -4.86 -9.37 15.41
CA LEU A 204 -3.44 -9.17 15.72
C LEU A 204 -3.21 -7.94 16.60
N LYS A 205 -3.98 -6.86 16.39
CA LYS A 205 -3.92 -5.68 17.26
C LYS A 205 -4.30 -6.02 18.70
N ALA A 206 -5.32 -6.86 18.89
CA ALA A 206 -5.74 -7.28 20.22
C ALA A 206 -4.67 -8.09 20.96
N THR A 207 -3.78 -8.80 20.25
CA THR A 207 -2.67 -9.59 20.87
C THR A 207 -1.51 -8.72 21.35
N LEU A 208 -1.40 -7.48 20.90
CA LEU A 208 -0.29 -6.57 21.26
C LEU A 208 -0.63 -5.62 22.43
N GLY A 209 -1.82 -5.71 22.99
CA GLY A 209 -2.25 -4.93 24.17
C GLY A 209 -2.54 -3.48 23.89
#